data_be5cdabb8132eb01a20f3a286ab6c92a
#
_entry.id   be5cdabb8132eb01a20f3a286ab6c92a
#
_cell.length_a   1.000
_cell.length_b   1.000
_cell.length_c   1.000
_cell.angle_alpha   90.00
_cell.angle_beta   90.00
_cell.angle_gamma   90.00
#
_symmetry.space_group_name_H-M   'P 1'
#
loop_
_entity.id
_entity.type
_entity.pdbx_description
1 polymer ?
#
loop_
_entity_poly.entity_id
_entity_poly.type
_entity_poly.pdbx_seq_one_letter_code
_entity_poly.pdbx_strand_id
1 'polypeptide(L)'
;MPKFLTDSQVQQYKESGYVDKLRVLSPERAKEIREKLEEFEKSQGSPLHGSQRHKTHLLFSWLNEIVRDSKIVDAIEDLYGRNILCWTSNFFIKEANNP
;
A
#
# COMPACT_ATOMS: atom_id res chain seq x y z
N MET A 1 4.39 12.94 -19.82
CA MET A 1 4.68 13.59 -18.53
C MET A 1 4.18 12.72 -17.37
N PRO A 2 4.98 12.56 -16.32
CA PRO A 2 4.51 11.83 -15.15
C PRO A 2 3.30 12.50 -14.51
N LYS A 3 2.44 11.69 -13.91
CA LYS A 3 1.23 12.17 -13.24
C LYS A 3 1.45 12.47 -11.76
N PHE A 4 2.35 11.76 -11.12
CA PHE A 4 2.61 11.89 -9.68
C PHE A 4 4.09 12.12 -9.38
N LEU A 5 4.98 11.36 -10.02
CA LEU A 5 6.41 11.47 -9.81
C LEU A 5 6.98 12.66 -10.60
N THR A 6 8.08 13.21 -10.13
CA THR A 6 8.85 14.20 -10.92
C THR A 6 9.72 13.46 -11.93
N ASP A 7 10.20 14.16 -12.95
CA ASP A 7 11.11 13.57 -13.92
C ASP A 7 12.39 13.05 -13.25
N SER A 8 12.90 13.77 -12.24
CA SER A 8 14.09 13.34 -11.51
C SER A 8 13.83 12.09 -10.67
N GLN A 9 12.63 11.93 -10.13
CA GLN A 9 12.26 10.70 -9.39
C GLN A 9 12.16 9.50 -10.33
N VAL A 10 11.58 9.68 -11.51
CA VAL A 10 11.54 8.61 -12.51
C VAL A 10 12.97 8.21 -12.90
N GLN A 11 13.83 9.17 -13.10
CA GLN A 11 15.24 8.91 -13.45
C GLN A 11 15.97 8.21 -12.31
N GLN A 12 15.72 8.62 -11.07
CA GLN A 12 16.28 7.95 -9.89
C GLN A 12 15.91 6.48 -9.87
N TYR A 13 14.64 6.16 -10.15
CA TYR A 13 14.20 4.77 -10.19
C TYR A 13 14.94 3.98 -11.27
N LYS A 14 15.10 4.56 -12.46
CA LYS A 14 15.80 3.89 -13.56
C LYS A 14 17.26 3.63 -13.25
N GLU A 15 17.92 4.55 -12.56
CA GLU A 15 19.35 4.43 -12.22
C GLU A 15 19.59 3.57 -10.99
N SER A 16 18.76 3.69 -9.95
CA SER A 16 19.00 3.11 -8.64
C SER A 16 18.10 1.94 -8.30
N GLY A 17 17.01 1.75 -9.06
CA GLY A 17 16.07 0.66 -8.80
C GLY A 17 15.02 0.98 -7.74
N TYR A 18 15.02 2.19 -7.19
CA TYR A 18 14.03 2.60 -6.22
C TYR A 18 13.84 4.11 -6.23
N VAL A 19 12.71 4.54 -5.69
CA VAL A 19 12.45 5.94 -5.33
C VAL A 19 11.68 5.90 -4.00
N ASP A 20 11.99 6.83 -3.10
CA ASP A 20 11.45 6.82 -1.75
C ASP A 20 10.85 8.17 -1.35
N LYS A 21 10.35 8.22 -0.12
CA LYS A 21 9.82 9.45 0.51
C LYS A 21 8.66 10.05 -0.28
N LEU A 22 7.77 9.18 -0.78
CA LEU A 22 6.57 9.62 -1.49
C LEU A 22 5.40 9.69 -0.52
N ARG A 23 4.77 10.86 -0.42
CA ARG A 23 3.57 11.01 0.40
C ARG A 23 2.35 10.62 -0.42
N VAL A 24 1.84 9.41 -0.19
CA VAL A 24 0.67 8.90 -0.91
C VAL A 24 -0.61 8.97 -0.08
N LEU A 25 -0.49 8.94 1.25
CA LEU A 25 -1.63 9.05 2.17
C LEU A 25 -1.40 10.20 3.15
N SER A 26 -2.47 10.91 3.50
CA SER A 26 -2.41 11.89 4.56
C SER A 26 -2.27 11.19 5.92
N PRO A 27 -1.75 11.87 6.96
CA PRO A 27 -1.71 11.29 8.30
C PRO A 27 -3.10 10.86 8.79
N GLU A 28 -4.12 11.64 8.48
CA GLU A 28 -5.51 11.34 8.87
C GLU A 28 -6.00 10.07 8.17
N ARG A 29 -5.72 9.92 6.88
CA ARG A 29 -6.11 8.74 6.12
C ARG A 29 -5.39 7.49 6.62
N ALA A 30 -4.10 7.61 6.93
CA ALA A 30 -3.31 6.51 7.47
C ALA A 30 -3.87 6.06 8.82
N LYS A 31 -4.29 7.02 9.65
CA LYS A 31 -4.92 6.72 10.94
C LYS A 31 -6.24 5.99 10.78
N GLU A 32 -7.08 6.42 9.85
CA GLU A 32 -8.35 5.74 9.55
C GLU A 32 -8.14 4.29 9.14
N ILE A 33 -7.14 4.05 8.30
CA ILE A 33 -6.82 2.71 7.83
C ILE A 33 -6.36 1.83 8.98
N ARG A 34 -5.50 2.36 9.85
CA ARG A 34 -5.04 1.64 11.02
C ARG A 34 -6.19 1.31 11.96
N GLU A 35 -7.10 2.24 12.16
CA GLU A 35 -8.28 2.02 13.01
C GLU A 35 -9.17 0.91 12.44
N LYS A 36 -9.32 0.84 11.13
CA LYS A 36 -10.07 -0.24 10.49
C LYS A 36 -9.43 -1.60 10.72
N LEU A 37 -8.12 -1.69 10.65
CA LEU A 37 -7.38 -2.92 10.94
C LEU A 37 -7.57 -3.32 12.41
N GLU A 38 -7.37 -2.39 13.32
CA GLU A 38 -7.50 -2.65 14.76
C GLU A 38 -8.92 -3.05 15.13
N GLU A 39 -9.92 -2.42 14.51
CA GLU A 39 -11.32 -2.77 14.71
C GLU A 39 -11.62 -4.19 14.25
N PHE A 40 -11.09 -4.59 13.10
CA PHE A 40 -11.25 -5.97 12.62
C PHE A 40 -10.59 -6.96 13.57
N GLU A 41 -9.34 -6.69 13.98
CA GLU A 41 -8.63 -7.58 14.91
C GLU A 41 -9.36 -7.69 16.24
N LYS A 42 -9.93 -6.59 16.73
CA LYS A 42 -10.73 -6.59 17.94
C LYS A 42 -12.00 -7.43 17.79
N SER A 43 -12.68 -7.32 16.65
CA SER A 43 -13.93 -8.05 16.42
C SER A 43 -13.71 -9.55 16.31
N GLN A 44 -12.58 -9.99 15.77
CA GLN A 44 -12.28 -11.42 15.70
C GLN A 44 -11.55 -11.94 16.96
N GLY A 45 -11.09 -11.04 17.83
CA GLY A 45 -10.44 -11.41 19.08
C GLY A 45 -9.00 -11.86 18.97
N SER A 46 -8.35 -11.60 17.83
CA SER A 46 -6.95 -11.98 17.60
C SER A 46 -6.35 -11.10 16.49
N PRO A 47 -5.00 -11.00 16.43
CA PRO A 47 -4.34 -10.36 15.28
C PRO A 47 -4.63 -11.11 13.98
N LEU A 48 -4.37 -10.45 12.86
CA LEU A 48 -4.46 -11.10 11.56
C LEU A 48 -3.54 -12.32 11.51
N HIS A 49 -4.03 -13.40 10.93
CA HIS A 49 -3.27 -14.65 10.86
C HIS A 49 -3.56 -15.39 9.57
N GLY A 50 -2.64 -16.28 9.18
CA GLY A 50 -2.79 -17.17 8.04
C GLY A 50 -3.12 -16.43 6.74
N SER A 51 -4.12 -16.90 6.04
CA SER A 51 -4.53 -16.35 4.75
C SER A 51 -5.04 -14.90 4.83
N GLN A 52 -5.39 -14.42 6.01
CA GLN A 52 -5.81 -13.02 6.19
C GLN A 52 -4.70 -12.03 5.88
N ARG A 53 -3.45 -12.47 5.84
CA ARG A 53 -2.29 -11.61 5.56
C ARG A 53 -1.94 -11.52 4.07
N HIS A 54 -2.62 -12.29 3.23
CA HIS A 54 -2.28 -12.40 1.81
C HIS A 54 -3.45 -11.95 0.94
N LYS A 55 -3.13 -11.21 -0.13
CA LYS A 55 -4.12 -10.68 -1.06
C LYS A 55 -5.25 -9.96 -0.34
N THR A 56 -4.84 -9.14 0.61
CA THR A 56 -5.75 -8.49 1.56
C THR A 56 -6.73 -7.53 0.89
N HIS A 57 -6.37 -7.00 -0.28
CA HIS A 57 -7.26 -6.13 -1.06
C HIS A 57 -8.48 -6.88 -1.60
N LEU A 58 -8.45 -8.22 -1.63
CA LEU A 58 -9.60 -9.04 -2.01
C LEU A 58 -10.50 -9.35 -0.82
N LEU A 59 -9.97 -9.23 0.40
CA LEU A 59 -10.72 -9.51 1.63
C LEU A 59 -11.39 -8.27 2.22
N PHE A 60 -10.74 -7.12 2.10
CA PHE A 60 -11.18 -5.89 2.74
C PHE A 60 -11.39 -4.79 1.70
N SER A 61 -12.62 -4.24 1.63
CA SER A 61 -12.93 -3.17 0.68
C SER A 61 -12.07 -1.94 0.89
N TRP A 62 -11.76 -1.61 2.15
CA TRP A 62 -10.93 -0.44 2.46
C TRP A 62 -9.48 -0.62 2.00
N LEU A 63 -8.99 -1.86 1.90
CA LEU A 63 -7.67 -2.14 1.31
C LEU A 63 -7.73 -2.13 -0.22
N ASN A 64 -8.85 -2.57 -0.79
CA ASN A 64 -9.06 -2.45 -2.23
C ASN A 64 -9.02 -0.98 -2.66
N GLU A 65 -9.58 -0.09 -1.85
CA GLU A 65 -9.51 1.36 -2.09
C GLU A 65 -8.07 1.86 -2.09
N ILE A 66 -7.22 1.35 -1.20
CA ILE A 66 -5.81 1.76 -1.14
C ILE A 66 -5.07 1.34 -2.41
N VAL A 67 -5.21 0.11 -2.86
CA VAL A 67 -4.50 -0.35 -4.06
C VAL A 67 -5.00 0.34 -5.32
N ARG A 68 -6.17 0.97 -5.26
CA ARG A 68 -6.72 1.77 -6.36
C ARG A 68 -6.55 3.27 -6.16
N ASP A 69 -5.89 3.68 -5.08
CA ASP A 69 -5.66 5.09 -4.81
C ASP A 69 -4.91 5.74 -5.99
N SER A 70 -5.41 6.87 -6.47
CA SER A 70 -4.86 7.50 -7.66
C SER A 70 -3.38 7.86 -7.52
N LYS A 71 -2.93 8.26 -6.34
CA LYS A 71 -1.52 8.60 -6.13
C LYS A 71 -0.62 7.38 -6.25
N ILE A 72 -1.07 6.25 -5.74
CA ILE A 72 -0.32 4.98 -5.83
C ILE A 72 -0.33 4.49 -7.26
N VAL A 73 -1.50 4.45 -7.90
CA VAL A 73 -1.65 3.99 -9.27
C VAL A 73 -0.87 4.88 -10.23
N ASP A 74 -0.95 6.19 -10.06
CA ASP A 74 -0.24 7.13 -10.93
C ASP A 74 1.27 7.00 -10.78
N ALA A 75 1.78 6.79 -9.56
CA ALA A 75 3.21 6.56 -9.34
C ALA A 75 3.69 5.31 -10.09
N ILE A 76 2.94 4.22 -10.00
CA ILE A 76 3.29 2.97 -10.68
C ILE A 76 3.20 3.16 -12.20
N GLU A 77 2.15 3.84 -12.67
CA GLU A 77 1.98 4.13 -14.10
C GLU A 77 3.14 4.96 -14.63
N ASP A 78 3.62 5.94 -13.85
CA ASP A 78 4.76 6.76 -14.24
C ASP A 78 6.02 5.93 -14.47
N LEU A 79 6.15 4.79 -13.80
CA LEU A 79 7.32 3.92 -13.92
C LEU A 79 7.13 2.82 -14.96
N TYR A 80 5.93 2.25 -15.09
CA TYR A 80 5.69 1.05 -15.88
C TYR A 80 4.65 1.20 -16.99
N GLY A 81 4.01 2.37 -17.09
CA GLY A 81 2.96 2.59 -18.08
C GLY A 81 1.60 2.15 -17.58
N ARG A 82 0.60 2.24 -18.47
CA ARG A 82 -0.81 2.11 -18.09
C ARG A 82 -1.30 0.70 -17.83
N ASN A 83 -0.61 -0.29 -18.38
CA ASN A 83 -1.05 -1.69 -18.28
C ASN A 83 -0.44 -2.31 -17.02
N ILE A 84 -1.06 -2.04 -15.88
CA ILE A 84 -0.58 -2.51 -14.57
C ILE A 84 -1.66 -3.35 -13.89
N LEU A 85 -1.22 -4.31 -13.09
CA LEU A 85 -2.08 -5.21 -12.36
C LEU A 85 -1.50 -5.39 -10.95
N CYS A 86 -2.35 -5.28 -9.94
CA CYS A 86 -1.94 -5.60 -8.58
C CYS A 86 -1.87 -7.12 -8.42
N TRP A 87 -0.67 -7.66 -8.36
CA TRP A 87 -0.45 -9.10 -8.19
C TRP A 87 -0.88 -9.57 -6.81
N THR A 88 -0.48 -8.84 -5.78
CA THR A 88 -0.80 -9.21 -4.41
C THR A 88 -0.63 -8.01 -3.49
N SER A 89 -1.25 -8.08 -2.34
CA SER A 89 -1.03 -7.16 -1.23
C SER A 89 -0.99 -7.98 0.05
N ASN A 90 0.03 -7.77 0.87
CA ASN A 90 0.25 -8.59 2.05
C ASN A 90 0.50 -7.71 3.26
N PHE A 91 0.13 -8.22 4.45
CA PHE A 91 0.52 -7.62 5.70
C PHE A 91 1.78 -8.28 6.23
N PHE A 92 2.79 -7.47 6.55
CA PHE A 92 4.00 -7.89 7.23
C PHE A 92 4.03 -7.19 8.58
N ILE A 93 3.29 -7.75 9.53
CA ILE A 93 3.13 -7.14 10.84
C ILE A 93 4.12 -7.74 11.82
N LYS A 94 4.89 -6.87 12.47
CA LYS A 94 5.76 -7.27 13.58
C LYS A 94 5.18 -6.69 14.85
N GLU A 95 4.71 -7.57 15.72
CA GLU A 95 4.20 -7.16 17.01
C GLU A 95 5.35 -6.88 17.98
N ALA A 96 5.06 -6.10 19.03
CA ALA A 96 6.06 -5.81 20.06
C ALA A 96 6.55 -7.12 20.69
N ASN A 97 7.87 -7.21 20.91
CA ASN A 97 8.53 -8.37 21.50
C ASN A 97 8.47 -9.64 20.66
N ASN A 98 8.12 -9.54 19.39
CA ASN A 98 8.14 -10.65 18.46
C ASN A 98 9.46 -10.65 17.70
N PRO A 99 10.20 -11.77 17.65
CA PRO A 99 11.49 -11.82 16.91
C PRO A 99 11.34 -11.72 15.39
#